data_c85baa71650cdeb3a13b4044f8731e70
#
_entry.id   c85baa71650cdeb3a13b4044f8731e70
#
_cell.length_a   1.000
_cell.length_b   1.000
_cell.length_c   1.000
_cell.angle_alpha   90.00
_cell.angle_beta   90.00
_cell.angle_gamma   90.00
#
_symmetry.space_group_name_H-M   'P 1'
#
loop_
_entity.id
_entity.type
_entity.pdbx_description
1 polymer ?
#
loop_
_entity_poly.entity_id
_entity_poly.type
_entity_poly.pdbx_seq_one_letter_code
_entity_poly.pdbx_strand_id
1 'polypeptide(L)'
;MKRLLLSSVCALGFAAPAWAEGCGGVTITQMDWASANVVTSVSKFLMEQGYGCKVTTVPSSTPSALTSVAETGTPDILTELWVNTAPAYADLVAE
;
A
#
# COMPACT_ATOMS: atom_id res chain seq x y z
N MET A 1 39.73 -13.98 -53.72
CA MET A 1 38.73 -13.08 -53.15
C MET A 1 37.89 -13.82 -52.12
N LYS A 2 38.21 -13.66 -50.86
CA LYS A 2 37.49 -14.32 -49.74
C LYS A 2 36.29 -13.46 -49.34
N ARG A 3 35.09 -13.97 -49.55
CA ARG A 3 33.86 -13.31 -49.10
C ARG A 3 33.63 -13.69 -47.64
N LEU A 4 33.79 -12.73 -46.72
CA LEU A 4 33.37 -12.89 -45.34
C LEU A 4 31.84 -12.64 -45.27
N LEU A 5 31.14 -13.72 -44.95
CA LEU A 5 29.71 -13.64 -44.57
C LEU A 5 29.64 -13.25 -43.07
N LEU A 6 29.28 -12.00 -42.80
CA LEU A 6 28.92 -11.59 -41.45
C LEU A 6 27.51 -12.15 -41.13
N SER A 7 27.46 -13.18 -40.32
CA SER A 7 26.21 -13.64 -39.72
C SER A 7 25.82 -12.69 -38.59
N SER A 8 24.81 -11.87 -38.85
CA SER A 8 24.18 -11.02 -37.83
C SER A 8 23.28 -11.91 -36.98
N VAL A 9 23.73 -12.24 -35.77
CA VAL A 9 22.91 -12.93 -34.78
C VAL A 9 22.02 -11.88 -34.13
N CYS A 10 20.73 -11.81 -34.51
CA CYS A 10 19.71 -11.11 -33.79
C CYS A 10 19.44 -11.81 -32.45
N ALA A 11 20.05 -11.31 -31.38
CA ALA A 11 19.68 -11.70 -30.04
C ALA A 11 18.26 -11.15 -29.75
N LEU A 12 17.23 -11.96 -29.89
CA LEU A 12 15.91 -11.72 -29.37
C LEU A 12 15.99 -11.75 -27.84
N GLY A 13 16.17 -10.59 -27.25
CA GLY A 13 16.06 -10.41 -25.81
C GLY A 13 14.62 -10.72 -25.38
N PHE A 14 14.41 -11.87 -24.75
CA PHE A 14 13.19 -12.13 -24.02
C PHE A 14 13.14 -11.15 -22.86
N ALA A 15 12.36 -10.08 -23.00
CA ALA A 15 11.96 -9.27 -21.87
C ALA A 15 11.08 -10.16 -20.97
N ALA A 16 11.66 -10.69 -19.89
CA ALA A 16 10.88 -11.35 -18.85
C ALA A 16 9.85 -10.32 -18.34
N PRO A 17 8.57 -10.72 -18.15
CA PRO A 17 7.62 -9.83 -17.52
C PRO A 17 8.17 -9.47 -16.13
N ALA A 18 8.42 -8.18 -15.90
CA ALA A 18 8.70 -7.69 -14.57
C ALA A 18 7.41 -7.87 -13.77
N TRP A 19 7.30 -8.97 -13.06
CA TRP A 19 6.29 -9.10 -12.01
C TRP A 19 6.65 -8.04 -10.99
N ALA A 20 5.78 -7.04 -10.82
CA ALA A 20 5.94 -6.10 -9.74
C ALA A 20 6.02 -6.92 -8.46
N GLU A 21 7.19 -6.88 -7.79
CA GLU A 21 7.29 -7.41 -6.44
C GLU A 21 6.20 -6.72 -5.64
N GLY A 22 5.35 -7.51 -4.94
CA GLY A 22 4.25 -6.95 -4.18
C GLY A 22 4.75 -5.86 -3.23
N CYS A 23 3.90 -4.92 -2.87
CA CYS A 23 4.26 -3.78 -2.02
C CYS A 23 4.67 -4.18 -0.58
N GLY A 24 4.84 -5.46 -0.31
CA GLY A 24 5.21 -5.99 1.01
C GLY A 24 4.04 -6.06 1.98
N GLY A 25 4.35 -5.97 3.27
CA GLY A 25 3.36 -5.93 4.33
C GLY A 25 2.83 -4.52 4.53
N VAL A 26 1.52 -4.37 4.60
CA VAL A 26 0.84 -3.10 4.87
C VAL A 26 -0.18 -3.31 5.97
N THR A 27 -0.20 -2.41 6.93
CA THR A 27 -1.20 -2.37 8.00
C THR A 27 -2.22 -1.27 7.73
N ILE A 28 -3.50 -1.59 7.86
CA ILE A 28 -4.60 -0.66 7.62
C ILE A 28 -5.58 -0.71 8.79
N THR A 29 -6.05 0.45 9.24
CA THR A 29 -7.05 0.50 10.32
C THR A 29 -8.36 -0.14 9.90
N GLN A 30 -8.98 -0.79 10.85
CA GLN A 30 -10.38 -1.20 10.79
C GLN A 30 -11.12 -0.50 11.92
N MET A 31 -11.74 0.62 11.58
CA MET A 31 -12.56 1.37 12.52
C MET A 31 -13.87 0.61 12.83
N ASP A 32 -14.53 0.97 13.91
CA ASP A 32 -15.69 0.24 14.46
C ASP A 32 -17.05 0.64 13.87
N TRP A 33 -17.08 1.36 12.75
CA TRP A 33 -18.33 1.74 12.06
C TRP A 33 -18.41 1.21 10.63
N ALA A 34 -19.65 1.11 10.13
CA ALA A 34 -19.95 0.35 8.91
C ALA A 34 -19.26 0.87 7.64
N SER A 35 -19.25 2.20 7.41
CA SER A 35 -18.60 2.75 6.20
C SER A 35 -17.09 2.52 6.19
N ALA A 36 -16.42 2.68 7.33
CA ALA A 36 -15.00 2.40 7.43
C ALA A 36 -14.68 0.92 7.18
N ASN A 37 -15.52 0.01 7.63
CA ASN A 37 -15.35 -1.41 7.32
C ASN A 37 -15.45 -1.70 5.82
N VAL A 38 -16.36 -1.04 5.11
CA VAL A 38 -16.46 -1.15 3.64
C VAL A 38 -15.21 -0.60 2.98
N VAL A 39 -14.79 0.61 3.33
CA VAL A 39 -13.60 1.26 2.75
C VAL A 39 -12.35 0.41 3.01
N THR A 40 -12.16 -0.06 4.23
CA THR A 40 -11.02 -0.92 4.60
C THR A 40 -11.03 -2.24 3.80
N SER A 41 -12.20 -2.87 3.67
CA SER A 41 -12.32 -4.13 2.93
C SER A 41 -12.04 -3.97 1.45
N VAL A 42 -12.54 -2.90 0.83
CA VAL A 42 -12.28 -2.59 -0.59
C VAL A 42 -10.79 -2.25 -0.78
N SER A 43 -10.23 -1.43 0.07
CA SER A 43 -8.81 -1.07 0.01
C SER A 43 -7.90 -2.30 0.13
N LYS A 44 -8.17 -3.14 1.11
CA LYS A 44 -7.46 -4.42 1.29
C LYS A 44 -7.55 -5.29 0.04
N PHE A 45 -8.75 -5.49 -0.50
CA PHE A 45 -8.96 -6.28 -1.70
C PHE A 45 -8.15 -5.76 -2.89
N LEU A 46 -8.23 -4.45 -3.16
CA LEU A 46 -7.52 -3.82 -4.28
C LEU A 46 -6.00 -3.93 -4.11
N MET A 47 -5.49 -3.71 -2.90
CA MET A 47 -4.06 -3.80 -2.62
C MET A 47 -3.55 -5.24 -2.75
N GLU A 48 -4.30 -6.22 -2.28
CA GLU A 48 -3.91 -7.63 -2.39
C GLU A 48 -4.02 -8.16 -3.83
N GLN A 49 -5.14 -7.90 -4.50
CA GLN A 49 -5.39 -8.44 -5.85
C GLN A 49 -4.73 -7.61 -6.96
N GLY A 50 -4.66 -6.30 -6.80
CA GLY A 50 -4.12 -5.40 -7.81
C GLY A 50 -2.60 -5.18 -7.70
N TYR A 51 -2.07 -5.15 -6.49
CA TYR A 51 -0.68 -4.78 -6.22
C TYR A 51 0.14 -5.87 -5.53
N GLY A 52 -0.48 -7.00 -5.18
CA GLY A 52 0.21 -8.11 -4.52
C GLY A 52 0.72 -7.80 -3.11
N CYS A 53 0.12 -6.82 -2.43
CA CYS A 53 0.45 -6.48 -1.05
C CYS A 53 -0.03 -7.59 -0.09
N LYS A 54 0.59 -7.64 1.08
CA LYS A 54 0.12 -8.46 2.19
C LYS A 54 -0.53 -7.53 3.23
N VAL A 55 -1.86 -7.44 3.23
CA VAL A 55 -2.57 -6.45 4.05
C VAL A 55 -3.09 -7.06 5.35
N THR A 56 -2.71 -6.46 6.47
CA THR A 56 -3.21 -6.79 7.81
C THR A 56 -4.12 -5.67 8.31
N THR A 57 -5.34 -6.01 8.72
CA THR A 57 -6.25 -5.05 9.34
C THR A 57 -6.01 -4.94 10.83
N VAL A 58 -6.02 -3.72 11.35
CA VAL A 58 -5.81 -3.42 12.77
C VAL A 58 -7.08 -2.78 13.31
N PRO A 59 -7.87 -3.50 14.15
CA PRO A 59 -9.03 -2.91 14.82
C PRO A 59 -8.62 -1.68 15.64
N SER A 60 -9.33 -0.57 15.45
CA SER A 60 -8.97 0.68 16.11
C SER A 60 -10.17 1.64 16.24
N SER A 61 -9.96 2.69 17.01
CA SER A 61 -10.79 3.89 17.05
C SER A 61 -9.97 5.10 16.61
N THR A 62 -10.61 6.20 16.23
CA THR A 62 -9.89 7.39 15.78
C THR A 62 -8.82 7.88 16.77
N PRO A 63 -9.09 8.04 18.07
CA PRO A 63 -8.05 8.47 19.02
C PRO A 63 -6.89 7.48 19.12
N SER A 64 -7.20 6.18 19.20
CA SER A 64 -6.17 5.14 19.33
C SER A 64 -5.30 5.05 18.09
N ALA A 65 -5.89 5.15 16.89
CA ALA A 65 -5.16 5.12 15.65
C ALA A 65 -4.21 6.31 15.50
N LEU A 66 -4.68 7.53 15.81
CA LEU A 66 -3.84 8.73 15.79
C LEU A 66 -2.67 8.63 16.75
N THR A 67 -2.92 8.23 18.00
CA THR A 67 -1.85 8.04 18.99
C THR A 67 -0.84 7.01 18.53
N SER A 68 -1.30 5.86 18.02
CA SER A 68 -0.42 4.79 17.56
C SER A 68 0.47 5.24 16.40
N VAL A 69 -0.10 5.95 15.42
CA VAL A 69 0.69 6.46 14.27
C VAL A 69 1.69 7.50 14.73
N ALA A 70 1.31 8.41 15.64
CA ALA A 70 2.22 9.44 16.16
C ALA A 70 3.39 8.83 16.94
N GLU A 71 3.15 7.80 17.74
CA GLU A 71 4.16 7.21 18.60
C GLU A 71 5.03 6.16 17.89
N THR A 72 4.44 5.38 16.98
CA THR A 72 5.09 4.20 16.40
C THR A 72 5.15 4.18 14.87
N GLY A 73 4.47 5.10 14.20
CA GLY A 73 4.33 5.11 12.74
C GLY A 73 3.42 3.98 12.20
N THR A 74 2.65 3.32 13.07
CA THR A 74 1.75 2.24 12.67
C THR A 74 0.33 2.45 13.23
N PRO A 75 -0.72 2.04 12.50
CA PRO A 75 -0.72 1.39 11.18
C PRO A 75 -0.30 2.35 10.04
N ASP A 76 0.05 1.77 8.87
CA ASP A 76 0.51 2.53 7.71
C ASP A 76 -0.58 3.39 7.08
N ILE A 77 -1.83 2.93 7.16
CA ILE A 77 -2.99 3.59 6.55
C ILE A 77 -4.12 3.70 7.56
N LEU A 78 -4.64 4.91 7.71
CA LEU A 78 -5.88 5.20 8.43
C LEU A 78 -6.99 5.47 7.41
N THR A 79 -8.03 4.64 7.42
CA THR A 79 -9.23 4.84 6.60
C THR A 79 -10.27 5.66 7.35
N GLU A 80 -10.96 6.54 6.62
CA GLU A 80 -12.03 7.40 7.16
C GLU A 80 -11.63 8.18 8.44
N LEU A 81 -10.49 8.84 8.39
CA LEU A 81 -10.10 9.74 9.44
C LEU A 81 -10.90 11.04 9.34
N TRP A 82 -11.85 11.23 10.25
CA TRP A 82 -12.72 12.40 10.29
C TRP A 82 -12.05 13.52 11.09
N VAL A 83 -11.22 14.31 10.43
CA VAL A 83 -10.35 15.32 11.06
C VAL A 83 -11.11 16.36 11.87
N ASN A 84 -12.35 16.68 11.48
CA ASN A 84 -13.20 17.64 12.22
C ASN A 84 -13.64 17.13 13.61
N THR A 85 -13.56 15.82 13.82
CA THR A 85 -13.93 15.18 15.10
C THR A 85 -12.71 14.60 15.82
N ALA A 86 -11.51 14.89 15.31
CA ALA A 86 -10.24 14.40 15.82
C ALA A 86 -9.34 15.60 16.22
N PRO A 87 -9.59 16.26 17.37
CA PRO A 87 -8.87 17.49 17.74
C PRO A 87 -7.36 17.33 17.79
N ALA A 88 -6.86 16.17 18.16
CA ALA A 88 -5.43 15.89 18.17
C ALA A 88 -4.77 15.88 16.76
N TYR A 89 -5.57 15.77 15.69
CA TYR A 89 -5.02 15.69 14.32
C TYR A 89 -4.24 16.95 13.93
N ALA A 90 -4.79 18.13 14.27
CA ALA A 90 -4.16 19.40 13.90
C ALA A 90 -2.78 19.56 14.56
N ASP A 91 -2.63 19.10 15.77
CA ASP A 91 -1.35 19.16 16.50
C ASP A 91 -0.33 18.19 15.90
N LEU A 92 -0.78 16.97 15.56
CA LEU A 92 0.08 15.93 15.00
C LEU A 92 0.60 16.23 13.59
N VAL A 93 -0.11 17.01 12.78
CA VAL A 93 0.33 17.39 11.43
C VAL A 93 1.07 18.71 11.37
N ALA A 94 1.16 19.42 12.50
CA ALA A 94 1.86 20.70 12.60
C ALA A 94 3.37 20.53 12.90
N GLU A 95 3.80 19.34 13.29
CA GLU A 95 5.19 18.98 13.54
C GLU A 95 5.89 18.51 12.25
#